data_3b19212ad4d732fc5a5fb4b4cbe4f9a5
#
_entry.id   3b19212ad4d732fc5a5fb4b4cbe4f9a5
#
_cell.length_a   1.000
_cell.length_b   1.000
_cell.length_c   1.000
_cell.angle_alpha   90.00
_cell.angle_beta   90.00
_cell.angle_gamma   90.00
#
_symmetry.space_group_name_H-M   'P 1'
#
loop_
_entity.id
_entity.type
_entity.pdbx_description
1 polymer ?
#
loop_
_entity_poly.entity_id
_entity_poly.type
_entity_poly.pdbx_seq_one_letter_code
_entity_poly.pdbx_strand_id
1 'polypeptide(L)'
;MANVKHVQLALQGPKTLNLWREANPDVTLDLAGANLRRGDFVHANLSGAILNGAQLEWTDFRWSDLIAADLSQAELSRSDFHKSDLAGALLRGADLSDANLEDANLRGAHFDQAVFAHTRLLNTDLTATRGLASTVHRAPSNLDFETLAKSGYLPSEFLKGCGLHDTAIRAVHSNDDQAIASSLENPGEFYSCFISHSTQDQAFVQRLYRDLQAGGVRCWYAPHHMRIGARILDSLFSEIRTREKLLLVLSKHSVTSEWVRDEVEKAFAEERDRKDTVVFPVRIDDAIMRTRTAWAEKIRIQRHIGDFRNWKKGRAYHNAIKKIFEDLRRSA
;
A
#
# COMPACT_ATOMS: atom_id res chain seq x y z
N MET A 1 -21.28 -9.44 -20.71
CA MET A 1 -21.57 -10.36 -19.58
C MET A 1 -20.75 -11.61 -19.79
N ALA A 2 -20.14 -12.12 -18.74
CA ALA A 2 -19.34 -13.35 -18.79
C ALA A 2 -20.11 -14.55 -19.38
N ASN A 3 -19.38 -15.44 -20.02
CA ASN A 3 -19.94 -16.74 -20.42
C ASN A 3 -20.17 -17.61 -19.17
N VAL A 4 -21.42 -17.91 -18.87
CA VAL A 4 -21.82 -18.66 -17.66
C VAL A 4 -21.10 -20.02 -17.55
N LYS A 5 -20.88 -20.72 -18.66
CA LYS A 5 -20.14 -21.98 -18.65
C LYS A 5 -18.67 -21.78 -18.31
N HIS A 6 -18.05 -20.71 -18.81
CA HIS A 6 -16.66 -20.36 -18.49
C HIS A 6 -16.50 -19.98 -17.01
N VAL A 7 -17.47 -19.25 -16.44
CA VAL A 7 -17.46 -18.91 -15.00
C VAL A 7 -17.59 -20.19 -14.16
N GLN A 8 -18.51 -21.08 -14.50
CA GLN A 8 -18.66 -22.36 -13.80
C GLN A 8 -17.38 -23.21 -13.88
N LEU A 9 -16.71 -23.21 -15.03
CA LEU A 9 -15.45 -23.89 -15.23
C LEU A 9 -14.34 -23.28 -14.35
N ALA A 10 -14.20 -21.96 -14.35
CA ALA A 10 -13.22 -21.25 -13.54
C ALA A 10 -13.38 -21.52 -12.03
N LEU A 11 -14.63 -21.62 -11.56
CA LEU A 11 -14.95 -21.93 -10.15
C LEU A 11 -14.64 -23.39 -9.77
N GLN A 12 -14.41 -24.30 -10.72
CA GLN A 12 -13.98 -25.67 -10.44
C GLN A 12 -12.47 -25.78 -10.13
N GLY A 13 -11.74 -24.69 -10.27
CA GLY A 13 -10.34 -24.59 -9.95
C GLY A 13 -9.38 -24.78 -11.13
N PRO A 14 -8.07 -24.51 -10.91
CA PRO A 14 -7.09 -24.37 -11.99
C PRO A 14 -6.87 -25.66 -12.79
N LYS A 15 -6.91 -26.82 -12.14
CA LYS A 15 -6.70 -28.12 -12.84
C LYS A 15 -7.77 -28.35 -13.91
N THR A 16 -9.04 -28.17 -13.58
CA THR A 16 -10.17 -28.35 -14.53
C THR A 16 -10.11 -27.31 -15.64
N LEU A 17 -9.78 -26.06 -15.28
CA LEU A 17 -9.61 -24.97 -16.23
C LEU A 17 -8.49 -25.26 -17.23
N ASN A 18 -7.34 -25.73 -16.79
CA ASN A 18 -6.20 -26.03 -17.64
C ASN A 18 -6.50 -27.17 -18.61
N LEU A 19 -7.12 -28.26 -18.14
CA LEU A 19 -7.56 -29.35 -19.02
C LEU A 19 -8.55 -28.89 -20.09
N TRP A 20 -9.47 -28.00 -19.74
CA TRP A 20 -10.38 -27.42 -20.71
C TRP A 20 -9.65 -26.52 -21.71
N ARG A 21 -8.69 -25.71 -21.28
CA ARG A 21 -7.84 -24.86 -22.14
C ARG A 21 -7.05 -25.69 -23.15
N GLU A 22 -6.46 -26.81 -22.70
CA GLU A 22 -5.76 -27.76 -23.57
C GLU A 22 -6.67 -28.38 -24.65
N ALA A 23 -7.91 -28.71 -24.26
CA ALA A 23 -8.90 -29.26 -25.18
C ALA A 23 -9.56 -28.22 -26.11
N ASN A 24 -9.44 -26.91 -25.79
CA ASN A 24 -10.10 -25.81 -26.50
C ASN A 24 -9.13 -24.66 -26.75
N PRO A 25 -7.98 -24.83 -27.43
CA PRO A 25 -6.92 -23.85 -27.55
C PRO A 25 -7.37 -22.57 -28.27
N ASP A 26 -8.30 -22.66 -29.20
CA ASP A 26 -8.79 -21.55 -30.02
C ASP A 26 -9.98 -20.80 -29.37
N VAL A 27 -10.47 -21.26 -28.23
CA VAL A 27 -11.63 -20.66 -27.57
C VAL A 27 -11.14 -19.63 -26.56
N THR A 28 -11.55 -18.37 -26.74
CA THR A 28 -11.26 -17.32 -25.78
C THR A 28 -12.06 -17.54 -24.49
N LEU A 29 -11.37 -17.56 -23.35
CA LEU A 29 -12.00 -17.69 -22.04
C LEU A 29 -12.63 -16.33 -21.66
N ASP A 30 -13.97 -16.28 -21.64
CA ASP A 30 -14.73 -15.06 -21.34
C ASP A 30 -15.26 -15.11 -19.89
N LEU A 31 -14.63 -14.28 -19.03
CA LEU A 31 -14.95 -14.08 -17.62
C LEU A 31 -15.27 -12.60 -17.31
N ALA A 32 -15.66 -11.81 -18.33
CA ALA A 32 -15.92 -10.39 -18.22
C ALA A 32 -17.00 -10.06 -17.16
N GLY A 33 -16.63 -9.27 -16.13
CA GLY A 33 -17.53 -8.91 -15.03
C GLY A 33 -17.90 -10.06 -14.10
N ALA A 34 -17.23 -11.21 -14.20
CA ALA A 34 -17.50 -12.35 -13.33
C ALA A 34 -17.13 -12.06 -11.88
N ASN A 35 -17.91 -12.60 -10.94
CA ASN A 35 -17.54 -12.61 -9.53
C ASN A 35 -16.69 -13.85 -9.22
N LEU A 36 -15.40 -13.62 -9.11
CA LEU A 36 -14.38 -14.65 -8.84
C LEU A 36 -13.56 -14.32 -7.59
N ARG A 37 -14.14 -13.51 -6.68
CA ARG A 37 -13.49 -13.14 -5.42
C ARG A 37 -13.00 -14.36 -4.66
N ARG A 38 -11.76 -14.29 -4.15
CA ARG A 38 -11.13 -15.38 -3.41
C ARG A 38 -10.98 -16.67 -4.21
N GLY A 39 -11.03 -16.57 -5.53
CA GLY A 39 -10.80 -17.70 -6.42
C GLY A 39 -9.38 -18.25 -6.26
N ASP A 40 -9.23 -19.54 -6.47
CA ASP A 40 -7.94 -20.20 -6.58
C ASP A 40 -7.62 -20.40 -8.06
N PHE A 41 -6.61 -19.66 -8.54
CA PHE A 41 -6.07 -19.72 -9.90
C PHE A 41 -4.56 -20.01 -9.91
N VAL A 42 -4.05 -20.63 -8.83
CA VAL A 42 -2.63 -21.01 -8.77
C VAL A 42 -2.28 -21.94 -9.93
N HIS A 43 -1.25 -21.57 -10.72
CA HIS A 43 -0.87 -22.27 -11.94
C HIS A 43 -1.94 -22.34 -13.04
N ALA A 44 -2.96 -21.47 -13.00
CA ALA A 44 -4.00 -21.45 -14.04
C ALA A 44 -3.48 -20.85 -15.35
N ASN A 45 -3.90 -21.40 -16.46
CA ASN A 45 -3.70 -20.82 -17.78
C ASN A 45 -4.88 -19.88 -18.11
N LEU A 46 -4.65 -18.60 -17.88
CA LEU A 46 -5.56 -17.48 -18.17
C LEU A 46 -5.04 -16.61 -19.33
N SER A 47 -4.07 -17.13 -20.12
CA SER A 47 -3.51 -16.41 -21.24
C SER A 47 -4.60 -15.97 -22.23
N GLY A 48 -4.62 -14.68 -22.59
CA GLY A 48 -5.62 -14.07 -23.45
C GLY A 48 -7.05 -14.11 -22.91
N ALA A 49 -7.27 -14.40 -21.63
CA ALA A 49 -8.60 -14.41 -21.03
C ALA A 49 -9.21 -13.00 -20.97
N ILE A 50 -10.52 -12.91 -21.13
CA ILE A 50 -11.28 -11.67 -20.98
C ILE A 50 -11.77 -11.61 -19.53
N LEU A 51 -11.14 -10.77 -18.72
CA LEU A 51 -11.41 -10.56 -17.27
C LEU A 51 -11.81 -9.12 -16.98
N ASN A 52 -12.13 -8.32 -18.01
CA ASN A 52 -12.44 -6.92 -17.83
C ASN A 52 -13.64 -6.70 -16.91
N GLY A 53 -13.48 -5.81 -15.93
CA GLY A 53 -14.48 -5.51 -14.90
C GLY A 53 -14.79 -6.67 -13.96
N ALA A 54 -14.02 -7.75 -13.97
CA ALA A 54 -14.22 -8.90 -13.08
C ALA A 54 -13.89 -8.52 -11.62
N GLN A 55 -14.63 -9.14 -10.69
CA GLN A 55 -14.43 -9.01 -9.25
C GLN A 55 -13.47 -10.09 -8.78
N LEU A 56 -12.23 -9.70 -8.53
CA LEU A 56 -11.09 -10.60 -8.30
C LEU A 56 -10.36 -10.28 -6.98
N GLU A 57 -11.01 -9.58 -6.05
CA GLU A 57 -10.38 -9.26 -4.79
C GLU A 57 -10.03 -10.52 -4.01
N TRP A 58 -8.81 -10.53 -3.43
CA TRP A 58 -8.28 -11.65 -2.67
C TRP A 58 -8.07 -12.94 -3.48
N THR A 59 -8.05 -12.86 -4.78
CA THR A 59 -7.83 -14.00 -5.68
C THR A 59 -6.35 -14.39 -5.67
N ASP A 60 -6.09 -15.69 -5.66
CA ASP A 60 -4.76 -16.26 -5.72
C ASP A 60 -4.38 -16.61 -7.17
N PHE A 61 -3.50 -15.80 -7.77
CA PHE A 61 -2.97 -15.97 -9.12
C PHE A 61 -1.50 -16.40 -9.12
N ARG A 62 -0.98 -16.89 -8.01
CA ARG A 62 0.43 -17.27 -7.94
C ARG A 62 0.78 -18.29 -9.04
N TRP A 63 1.91 -18.01 -9.72
CA TRP A 63 2.40 -18.88 -10.80
C TRP A 63 1.44 -19.06 -11.99
N SER A 64 0.43 -18.22 -12.13
CA SER A 64 -0.51 -18.30 -13.23
C SER A 64 0.04 -17.64 -14.50
N ASP A 65 -0.46 -18.06 -15.65
CA ASP A 65 -0.22 -17.45 -16.95
C ASP A 65 -1.38 -16.51 -17.28
N LEU A 66 -1.12 -15.22 -17.31
CA LEU A 66 -2.04 -14.14 -17.65
C LEU A 66 -1.52 -13.32 -18.85
N ILE A 67 -0.63 -13.92 -19.67
CA ILE A 67 -0.09 -13.26 -20.85
C ILE A 67 -1.21 -12.70 -21.72
N ALA A 68 -1.15 -11.40 -22.04
CA ALA A 68 -2.13 -10.69 -22.86
C ALA A 68 -3.59 -10.79 -22.36
N ALA A 69 -3.84 -11.13 -21.09
CA ALA A 69 -5.17 -11.12 -20.49
C ALA A 69 -5.72 -9.69 -20.41
N ASP A 70 -7.03 -9.52 -20.62
CA ASP A 70 -7.71 -8.24 -20.42
C ASP A 70 -8.27 -8.16 -19.00
N LEU A 71 -7.54 -7.48 -18.12
CA LEU A 71 -7.90 -7.16 -16.74
C LEU A 71 -8.36 -5.71 -16.58
N SER A 72 -8.74 -5.03 -17.69
CA SER A 72 -9.16 -3.63 -17.64
C SER A 72 -10.35 -3.46 -16.69
N GLN A 73 -10.29 -2.43 -15.82
CA GLN A 73 -11.33 -2.12 -14.82
C GLN A 73 -11.61 -3.26 -13.81
N ALA A 74 -10.74 -4.26 -13.71
CA ALA A 74 -10.92 -5.36 -12.76
C ALA A 74 -10.67 -4.90 -11.31
N GLU A 75 -11.43 -5.45 -10.36
CA GLU A 75 -11.25 -5.25 -8.93
C GLU A 75 -10.23 -6.27 -8.42
N LEU A 76 -8.93 -5.91 -8.37
CA LEU A 76 -7.81 -6.80 -8.05
C LEU A 76 -7.23 -6.54 -6.66
N SER A 77 -7.92 -5.78 -5.81
CA SER A 77 -7.39 -5.44 -4.52
C SER A 77 -7.08 -6.68 -3.68
N ARG A 78 -5.87 -6.70 -3.08
CA ARG A 78 -5.37 -7.82 -2.26
C ARG A 78 -5.24 -9.17 -2.98
N SER A 79 -5.21 -9.18 -4.31
CA SER A 79 -4.88 -10.37 -5.08
C SER A 79 -3.39 -10.70 -5.00
N ASP A 80 -3.05 -11.96 -5.16
CA ASP A 80 -1.67 -12.44 -5.11
C ASP A 80 -1.23 -12.93 -6.49
N PHE A 81 -0.33 -12.16 -7.13
CA PHE A 81 0.27 -12.45 -8.42
C PHE A 81 1.74 -12.89 -8.31
N HIS A 82 2.18 -13.33 -7.12
CA HIS A 82 3.57 -13.74 -6.95
C HIS A 82 3.98 -14.77 -8.01
N LYS A 83 5.04 -14.43 -8.77
CA LYS A 83 5.60 -15.24 -9.86
C LYS A 83 4.61 -15.54 -11.00
N SER A 84 3.58 -14.74 -11.20
CA SER A 84 2.71 -14.84 -12.36
C SER A 84 3.29 -14.15 -13.59
N ASP A 85 2.85 -14.58 -14.77
CA ASP A 85 3.21 -13.93 -16.02
C ASP A 85 2.05 -13.07 -16.53
N LEU A 86 2.20 -11.76 -16.47
CA LEU A 86 1.27 -10.74 -16.96
C LEU A 86 1.84 -9.99 -18.18
N ALA A 87 2.78 -10.59 -18.92
CA ALA A 87 3.37 -9.94 -20.07
C ALA A 87 2.29 -9.47 -21.08
N GLY A 88 2.29 -8.18 -21.39
CA GLY A 88 1.31 -7.57 -22.30
C GLY A 88 -0.12 -7.50 -21.78
N ALA A 89 -0.40 -7.84 -20.53
CA ALA A 89 -1.73 -7.77 -19.95
C ALA A 89 -2.29 -6.33 -19.94
N LEU A 90 -3.61 -6.19 -20.11
CA LEU A 90 -4.30 -4.90 -20.05
C LEU A 90 -4.83 -4.69 -18.64
N LEU A 91 -4.22 -3.76 -17.90
CA LEU A 91 -4.57 -3.41 -16.51
C LEU A 91 -5.14 -1.99 -16.42
N ARG A 92 -5.72 -1.48 -17.50
CA ARG A 92 -6.25 -0.11 -17.57
C ARG A 92 -7.38 0.09 -16.56
N GLY A 93 -7.20 1.05 -15.64
CA GLY A 93 -8.18 1.35 -14.59
C GLY A 93 -8.40 0.23 -13.58
N ALA A 94 -7.61 -0.83 -13.59
CA ALA A 94 -7.68 -1.90 -12.59
C ALA A 94 -7.29 -1.38 -11.20
N ASP A 95 -7.95 -1.86 -10.14
CA ASP A 95 -7.59 -1.55 -8.76
C ASP A 95 -6.64 -2.61 -8.19
N LEU A 96 -5.36 -2.27 -8.11
CA LEU A 96 -4.27 -3.11 -7.58
C LEU A 96 -3.92 -2.79 -6.12
N SER A 97 -4.80 -2.13 -5.39
CA SER A 97 -4.57 -1.78 -3.99
C SER A 97 -4.28 -3.02 -3.14
N ASP A 98 -3.20 -3.00 -2.35
CA ASP A 98 -2.72 -4.11 -1.53
C ASP A 98 -2.37 -5.40 -2.32
N ALA A 99 -2.31 -5.36 -3.65
CA ALA A 99 -1.95 -6.52 -4.47
C ALA A 99 -0.46 -6.87 -4.34
N ASN A 100 -0.15 -8.16 -4.41
CA ASN A 100 1.20 -8.67 -4.42
C ASN A 100 1.63 -9.03 -5.85
N LEU A 101 2.55 -8.23 -6.41
CA LEU A 101 3.15 -8.44 -7.74
C LEU A 101 4.63 -8.83 -7.64
N GLU A 102 5.07 -9.32 -6.48
CA GLU A 102 6.45 -9.76 -6.26
C GLU A 102 6.84 -10.87 -7.23
N ASP A 103 8.02 -10.75 -7.86
CA ASP A 103 8.52 -11.67 -8.90
C ASP A 103 7.62 -11.76 -10.16
N ALA A 104 6.59 -10.95 -10.32
CA ALA A 104 5.71 -10.99 -11.48
C ALA A 104 6.40 -10.42 -12.72
N ASN A 105 6.12 -11.01 -13.88
CA ASN A 105 6.52 -10.48 -15.18
C ASN A 105 5.42 -9.54 -15.71
N LEU A 106 5.67 -8.23 -15.66
CA LEU A 106 4.74 -7.20 -16.17
C LEU A 106 5.23 -6.56 -17.47
N ARG A 107 6.20 -7.19 -18.15
CA ARG A 107 6.80 -6.64 -19.36
C ARG A 107 5.75 -6.30 -20.42
N GLY A 108 5.69 -5.05 -20.85
CA GLY A 108 4.75 -4.58 -21.87
C GLY A 108 3.29 -4.44 -21.38
N ALA A 109 3.00 -4.65 -20.10
CA ALA A 109 1.65 -4.47 -19.55
C ALA A 109 1.20 -2.99 -19.62
N HIS A 110 -0.13 -2.76 -19.64
CA HIS A 110 -0.75 -1.45 -19.81
C HIS A 110 -1.47 -1.01 -18.54
N PHE A 111 -0.99 0.08 -17.90
CA PHE A 111 -1.46 0.58 -16.60
C PHE A 111 -2.21 1.90 -16.64
N ASP A 112 -2.67 2.36 -17.82
CA ASP A 112 -3.37 3.65 -17.90
C ASP A 112 -4.49 3.74 -16.85
N GLN A 113 -4.45 4.76 -15.98
CA GLN A 113 -5.40 4.97 -14.88
C GLN A 113 -5.53 3.82 -13.87
N ALA A 114 -4.61 2.85 -13.85
CA ALA A 114 -4.59 1.81 -12.82
C ALA A 114 -4.36 2.42 -11.43
N VAL A 115 -5.00 1.85 -10.43
CA VAL A 115 -4.96 2.34 -9.06
C VAL A 115 -3.96 1.51 -8.25
N PHE A 116 -3.01 2.19 -7.63
CA PHE A 116 -2.00 1.63 -6.75
C PHE A 116 -2.17 2.16 -5.32
N ALA A 117 -2.06 1.29 -4.34
CA ALA A 117 -1.94 1.64 -2.94
C ALA A 117 -1.33 0.45 -2.20
N HIS A 118 -0.19 0.63 -1.51
CA HIS A 118 0.51 -0.46 -0.80
C HIS A 118 0.81 -1.69 -1.67
N THR A 119 0.81 -1.54 -2.99
CA THR A 119 1.08 -2.61 -3.94
C THR A 119 2.54 -3.03 -3.84
N ARG A 120 2.80 -4.33 -3.80
CA ARG A 120 4.18 -4.87 -3.73
C ARG A 120 4.70 -5.11 -5.14
N LEU A 121 5.74 -4.37 -5.50
CA LEU A 121 6.44 -4.43 -6.79
C LEU A 121 7.92 -4.80 -6.55
N LEU A 122 8.15 -5.87 -5.78
CA LEU A 122 9.49 -6.32 -5.44
C LEU A 122 9.98 -7.32 -6.49
N ASN A 123 11.21 -7.15 -6.95
CA ASN A 123 11.81 -7.96 -8.00
C ASN A 123 10.94 -8.10 -9.27
N THR A 124 10.16 -7.07 -9.60
CA THR A 124 9.16 -7.04 -10.67
C THR A 124 9.75 -6.44 -11.96
N ASP A 125 9.48 -7.04 -13.12
CA ASP A 125 9.92 -6.50 -14.41
C ASP A 125 8.84 -5.59 -15.02
N LEU A 126 9.10 -4.28 -15.00
CA LEU A 126 8.25 -3.24 -15.59
C LEU A 126 8.75 -2.77 -16.97
N THR A 127 9.65 -3.53 -17.62
CA THR A 127 10.22 -3.15 -18.91
C THR A 127 9.12 -2.98 -19.96
N ALA A 128 9.20 -1.90 -20.74
CA ALA A 128 8.26 -1.57 -21.81
C ALA A 128 6.78 -1.46 -21.38
N THR A 129 6.48 -1.34 -20.08
CA THR A 129 5.11 -1.05 -19.61
C THR A 129 4.62 0.29 -20.15
N ARG A 130 3.31 0.42 -20.28
CA ARG A 130 2.65 1.66 -20.76
C ARG A 130 1.72 2.20 -19.70
N GLY A 131 1.47 3.51 -19.76
CA GLY A 131 0.48 4.16 -18.90
C GLY A 131 0.92 4.40 -17.46
N LEU A 132 2.16 4.06 -17.06
CA LEU A 132 2.63 4.29 -15.68
C LEU A 132 2.55 5.77 -15.25
N ALA A 133 2.78 6.72 -16.16
CA ALA A 133 2.67 8.14 -15.85
C ALA A 133 1.25 8.60 -15.50
N SER A 134 0.23 7.85 -15.90
CA SER A 134 -1.18 8.15 -15.67
C SER A 134 -1.81 7.33 -14.53
N THR A 135 -1.03 6.54 -13.83
CA THR A 135 -1.50 5.74 -12.69
C THR A 135 -1.96 6.61 -11.52
N VAL A 136 -2.92 6.11 -10.76
CA VAL A 136 -3.49 6.78 -9.60
C VAL A 136 -2.94 6.15 -8.34
N HIS A 137 -2.17 6.89 -7.55
CA HIS A 137 -1.63 6.42 -6.29
C HIS A 137 -2.47 6.91 -5.11
N ARG A 138 -3.18 6.00 -4.44
CA ARG A 138 -3.93 6.31 -3.21
C ARG A 138 -3.06 6.22 -1.96
N ALA A 139 -1.96 5.47 -2.05
CA ALA A 139 -0.91 5.34 -1.06
C ALA A 139 0.39 4.88 -1.75
N PRO A 140 1.57 5.09 -1.12
CA PRO A 140 2.84 4.60 -1.65
C PRO A 140 2.84 3.08 -1.84
N SER A 141 3.54 2.62 -2.88
CA SER A 141 3.76 1.21 -3.20
C SER A 141 5.22 0.83 -2.95
N ASN A 142 5.50 -0.45 -2.74
CA ASN A 142 6.84 -0.92 -2.43
C ASN A 142 7.62 -1.22 -3.71
N LEU A 143 8.74 -0.56 -3.90
CA LEU A 143 9.74 -0.83 -4.93
C LEU A 143 11.06 -1.20 -4.27
N ASP A 144 11.81 -2.13 -4.87
CA ASP A 144 13.16 -2.46 -4.48
C ASP A 144 14.19 -2.09 -5.56
N PHE A 145 15.46 -2.27 -5.23
CA PHE A 145 16.58 -1.99 -6.14
C PHE A 145 16.48 -2.87 -7.40
N GLU A 146 16.15 -4.15 -7.23
CA GLU A 146 16.07 -5.12 -8.33
C GLU A 146 15.01 -4.70 -9.35
N THR A 147 13.84 -4.23 -8.90
CA THR A 147 12.80 -3.69 -9.78
C THR A 147 13.28 -2.47 -10.53
N LEU A 148 13.94 -1.52 -9.85
CA LEU A 148 14.43 -0.30 -10.48
C LEU A 148 15.54 -0.59 -11.48
N ALA A 149 16.49 -1.48 -11.13
CA ALA A 149 17.64 -1.82 -11.98
C ALA A 149 17.22 -2.50 -13.29
N LYS A 150 16.25 -3.43 -13.23
CA LYS A 150 15.85 -4.19 -14.43
C LYS A 150 14.76 -3.54 -15.26
N SER A 151 13.98 -2.61 -14.69
CA SER A 151 12.84 -2.02 -15.40
C SER A 151 13.21 -0.89 -16.36
N GLY A 152 14.44 -0.39 -16.30
CA GLY A 152 14.90 0.73 -17.11
C GLY A 152 14.24 2.06 -16.71
N TYR A 153 13.93 2.91 -17.70
CA TYR A 153 13.32 4.20 -17.39
C TYR A 153 11.89 4.06 -16.89
N LEU A 154 11.64 4.54 -15.67
CA LEU A 154 10.30 4.67 -15.08
C LEU A 154 9.90 6.15 -14.94
N PRO A 155 8.63 6.54 -15.24
CA PRO A 155 8.19 7.92 -15.16
C PRO A 155 8.31 8.49 -13.73
N SER A 156 8.72 9.77 -13.62
CA SER A 156 8.85 10.46 -12.32
C SER A 156 7.54 10.46 -11.52
N GLU A 157 6.40 10.62 -12.20
CA GLU A 157 5.07 10.62 -11.58
C GLU A 157 4.77 9.29 -10.90
N PHE A 158 5.10 8.18 -11.55
CA PHE A 158 4.95 6.84 -10.99
C PHE A 158 5.88 6.63 -9.79
N LEU A 159 7.16 6.98 -9.92
CA LEU A 159 8.14 6.85 -8.84
C LEU A 159 7.76 7.70 -7.61
N LYS A 160 7.28 8.94 -7.82
CA LYS A 160 6.71 9.79 -6.75
C LYS A 160 5.50 9.13 -6.10
N GLY A 161 4.61 8.59 -6.89
CA GLY A 161 3.44 7.85 -6.41
C GLY A 161 3.82 6.63 -5.57
N CYS A 162 4.92 5.95 -5.90
CA CYS A 162 5.50 4.88 -5.09
C CYS A 162 6.22 5.37 -3.83
N GLY A 163 6.37 6.69 -3.65
CA GLY A 163 6.97 7.28 -2.45
C GLY A 163 8.46 7.60 -2.55
N LEU A 164 9.06 7.55 -3.77
CA LEU A 164 10.43 7.98 -3.96
C LEU A 164 10.50 9.52 -3.96
N HIS A 165 11.53 10.05 -3.29
CA HIS A 165 11.81 11.50 -3.29
C HIS A 165 12.65 11.90 -4.53
N ASP A 166 12.70 13.21 -4.83
CA ASP A 166 13.31 13.72 -6.06
C ASP A 166 14.81 13.34 -6.23
N THR A 167 15.56 13.18 -5.12
CA THR A 167 16.97 12.75 -5.18
C THR A 167 17.09 11.29 -5.60
N ALA A 168 16.25 10.40 -5.06
CA ALA A 168 16.19 8.99 -5.46
C ALA A 168 15.75 8.86 -6.93
N ILE A 169 14.75 9.64 -7.36
CA ILE A 169 14.29 9.65 -8.75
C ILE A 169 15.40 10.08 -9.71
N ARG A 170 16.17 11.11 -9.34
CA ARG A 170 17.35 11.53 -10.15
C ARG A 170 18.40 10.43 -10.26
N ALA A 171 18.68 9.71 -9.16
CA ALA A 171 19.61 8.59 -9.16
C ALA A 171 19.11 7.46 -10.08
N VAL A 172 17.83 7.11 -10.01
CA VAL A 172 17.19 6.12 -10.90
C VAL A 172 17.34 6.54 -12.37
N HIS A 173 17.07 7.81 -12.69
CA HIS A 173 17.16 8.31 -14.07
C HIS A 173 18.59 8.47 -14.60
N SER A 174 19.59 8.58 -13.73
CA SER A 174 21.00 8.63 -14.12
C SER A 174 21.64 7.24 -14.27
N ASN A 175 20.89 6.15 -13.98
CA ASN A 175 21.41 4.78 -13.92
C ASN A 175 22.66 4.66 -13.03
N ASP A 176 22.69 5.42 -11.94
CA ASP A 176 23.75 5.37 -10.95
C ASP A 176 23.35 4.35 -9.86
N ASP A 177 23.74 3.10 -10.04
CA ASP A 177 23.39 1.99 -9.15
C ASP A 177 23.82 2.26 -7.71
N GLN A 178 24.97 2.92 -7.50
CA GLN A 178 25.44 3.26 -6.16
C GLN A 178 24.57 4.35 -5.53
N ALA A 179 24.17 5.35 -6.31
CA ALA A 179 23.26 6.40 -5.84
C ALA A 179 21.84 5.87 -5.63
N ILE A 180 21.37 4.93 -6.47
CA ILE A 180 20.07 4.24 -6.28
C ILE A 180 20.11 3.46 -4.96
N ALA A 181 21.10 2.59 -4.76
CA ALA A 181 21.26 1.80 -3.55
C ALA A 181 21.31 2.70 -2.32
N SER A 182 22.17 3.72 -2.32
CA SER A 182 22.26 4.70 -1.22
C SER A 182 20.95 5.44 -0.98
N SER A 183 20.17 5.72 -2.03
CA SER A 183 18.89 6.45 -1.91
C SER A 183 17.77 5.57 -1.39
N LEU A 184 17.81 4.26 -1.63
CA LEU A 184 16.88 3.28 -1.08
C LEU A 184 17.25 2.89 0.36
N GLU A 185 18.56 2.77 0.63
CA GLU A 185 19.11 2.52 1.96
C GLU A 185 19.08 3.78 2.83
N ASN A 186 19.27 4.95 2.20
CA ASN A 186 19.24 6.21 2.90
C ASN A 186 17.77 6.58 3.19
N PRO A 187 17.41 6.61 4.45
CA PRO A 187 16.03 6.82 4.85
C PRO A 187 15.56 8.26 4.67
N GLY A 188 15.76 8.91 3.53
CA GLY A 188 15.26 10.26 3.22
C GLY A 188 15.49 11.30 4.35
N GLU A 189 15.13 12.56 4.11
CA GLU A 189 15.22 13.65 5.08
C GLU A 189 14.35 13.40 6.34
N PHE A 190 13.33 12.55 6.22
CA PHE A 190 12.37 12.28 7.29
C PHE A 190 12.29 10.79 7.64
N TYR A 191 12.00 10.51 8.91
CA TYR A 191 11.60 9.18 9.35
C TYR A 191 10.28 8.76 8.68
N SER A 192 10.17 7.47 8.38
CA SER A 192 8.89 6.90 7.98
C SER A 192 7.96 6.79 9.19
N CYS A 193 6.66 7.04 9.01
CA CYS A 193 5.72 6.95 10.12
C CYS A 193 4.43 6.21 9.78
N PHE A 194 3.88 5.52 10.76
CA PHE A 194 2.53 4.99 10.74
C PHE A 194 1.60 5.90 11.53
N ILE A 195 0.43 6.24 10.99
CA ILE A 195 -0.56 7.09 11.64
C ILE A 195 -1.64 6.21 12.28
N SER A 196 -1.59 6.06 13.61
CA SER A 196 -2.62 5.38 14.38
C SER A 196 -3.75 6.34 14.75
N HIS A 197 -5.00 5.93 14.53
CA HIS A 197 -6.17 6.77 14.78
C HIS A 197 -7.46 5.98 14.97
N SER A 198 -8.47 6.60 15.57
CA SER A 198 -9.84 6.09 15.54
C SER A 198 -10.48 6.34 14.17
N THR A 199 -11.29 5.42 13.69
CA THR A 199 -12.03 5.55 12.43
C THR A 199 -12.87 6.82 12.35
N GLN A 200 -13.33 7.35 13.50
CA GLN A 200 -14.12 8.57 13.59
C GLN A 200 -13.28 9.86 13.37
N ASP A 201 -11.96 9.76 13.39
CA ASP A 201 -11.02 10.87 13.21
C ASP A 201 -10.49 10.99 11.77
N GLN A 202 -11.07 10.21 10.85
CA GLN A 202 -10.61 10.07 9.47
C GLN A 202 -10.43 11.39 8.72
N ALA A 203 -11.34 12.36 8.91
CA ALA A 203 -11.24 13.65 8.22
C ALA A 203 -9.96 14.43 8.59
N PHE A 204 -9.53 14.36 9.85
CA PHE A 204 -8.26 14.92 10.28
C PHE A 204 -7.08 14.14 9.71
N VAL A 205 -7.15 12.81 9.80
CA VAL A 205 -6.06 11.92 9.38
C VAL A 205 -5.81 12.00 7.87
N GLN A 206 -6.84 12.03 7.05
CA GLN A 206 -6.71 12.21 5.59
C GLN A 206 -6.02 13.55 5.24
N ARG A 207 -6.35 14.63 5.95
CA ARG A 207 -5.68 15.91 5.76
C ARG A 207 -4.22 15.82 6.17
N LEU A 208 -3.94 15.31 7.36
CA LEU A 208 -2.60 15.14 7.90
C LEU A 208 -1.73 14.27 7.00
N TYR A 209 -2.26 13.13 6.57
CA TYR A 209 -1.61 12.20 5.66
C TYR A 209 -1.20 12.88 4.34
N ARG A 210 -2.16 13.53 3.67
CA ARG A 210 -1.90 14.24 2.41
C ARG A 210 -0.82 15.30 2.56
N ASP A 211 -0.87 16.09 3.64
CA ASP A 211 0.06 17.19 3.84
C ASP A 211 1.47 16.67 4.24
N LEU A 212 1.57 15.56 4.99
CA LEU A 212 2.84 14.88 5.28
C LEU A 212 3.45 14.28 4.01
N GLN A 213 2.66 13.61 3.19
CA GLN A 213 3.10 13.07 1.91
C GLN A 213 3.60 14.18 0.97
N ALA A 214 2.85 15.27 0.85
CA ALA A 214 3.24 16.42 0.05
C ALA A 214 4.55 17.06 0.53
N GLY A 215 4.87 16.94 1.83
CA GLY A 215 6.12 17.40 2.42
C GLY A 215 7.25 16.37 2.38
N GLY A 216 7.07 15.21 1.74
CA GLY A 216 8.12 14.19 1.58
C GLY A 216 8.24 13.18 2.73
N VAL A 217 7.32 13.20 3.71
CA VAL A 217 7.29 12.20 4.79
C VAL A 217 6.60 10.94 4.29
N ARG A 218 7.29 9.80 4.35
CA ARG A 218 6.70 8.49 4.06
C ARG A 218 5.79 8.08 5.21
N CYS A 219 4.49 8.20 5.02
CA CYS A 219 3.53 7.86 6.07
C CYS A 219 2.41 6.95 5.54
N TRP A 220 1.83 6.17 6.45
CA TRP A 220 0.75 5.21 6.21
C TRP A 220 -0.28 5.32 7.33
N TYR A 221 -1.50 4.97 7.05
CA TYR A 221 -2.54 4.75 8.08
C TYR A 221 -3.41 3.57 7.66
N ALA A 222 -3.97 2.86 8.65
CA ALA A 222 -4.84 1.72 8.36
C ALA A 222 -6.09 2.21 7.61
N PRO A 223 -6.34 1.79 6.36
CA PRO A 223 -7.59 2.07 5.69
C PRO A 223 -8.74 1.33 6.35
N HIS A 224 -9.96 1.87 6.25
CA HIS A 224 -11.20 1.38 6.88
C HIS A 224 -11.64 -0.07 6.58
N HIS A 225 -10.86 -0.86 5.87
CA HIS A 225 -11.23 -2.19 5.40
C HIS A 225 -10.42 -3.32 6.04
N MET A 226 -10.24 -3.25 7.37
CA MET A 226 -9.77 -4.45 8.05
C MET A 226 -10.94 -5.40 8.26
N ARG A 227 -10.76 -6.66 7.84
CA ARG A 227 -11.80 -7.70 7.90
C ARG A 227 -12.28 -7.93 9.32
N ILE A 228 -13.59 -8.12 9.47
CA ILE A 228 -14.15 -8.84 10.62
C ILE A 228 -13.51 -10.23 10.66
N GLY A 229 -12.72 -10.52 11.71
CA GLY A 229 -12.07 -11.83 11.90
C GLY A 229 -10.61 -11.97 11.44
N ALA A 230 -10.01 -10.99 10.77
CA ALA A 230 -8.55 -11.01 10.57
C ALA A 230 -7.83 -10.78 11.91
N ARG A 231 -6.71 -11.48 12.13
CA ARG A 231 -5.78 -11.13 13.22
C ARG A 231 -5.08 -9.83 12.85
N ILE A 232 -5.79 -8.75 13.07
CA ILE A 232 -5.43 -7.35 12.80
C ILE A 232 -4.06 -7.01 13.40
N LEU A 233 -3.78 -7.58 14.56
CA LEU A 233 -2.59 -7.33 15.35
C LEU A 233 -1.30 -7.79 14.65
N ASP A 234 -1.27 -8.93 13.98
CA ASP A 234 -0.05 -9.48 13.40
C ASP A 234 0.40 -8.71 12.14
N SER A 235 -0.53 -8.25 11.31
CA SER A 235 -0.21 -7.43 10.13
C SER A 235 0.21 -6.02 10.50
N LEU A 236 -0.41 -5.42 11.53
CA LEU A 236 -0.03 -4.10 12.02
C LEU A 236 1.31 -4.11 12.78
N PHE A 237 1.63 -5.22 13.45
CA PHE A 237 2.92 -5.36 14.13
C PHE A 237 4.08 -5.46 13.17
N SER A 238 3.90 -6.13 12.04
CA SER A 238 4.89 -6.10 10.98
C SER A 238 5.07 -4.67 10.46
N GLU A 239 4.01 -3.89 10.32
CA GLU A 239 4.06 -2.51 9.87
C GLU A 239 4.72 -1.56 10.90
N ILE A 240 4.40 -1.68 12.20
CA ILE A 240 5.06 -0.88 13.25
C ILE A 240 6.55 -1.27 13.37
N ARG A 241 6.89 -2.57 13.25
CA ARG A 241 8.28 -3.02 13.26
C ARG A 241 9.08 -2.55 12.05
N THR A 242 8.44 -2.43 10.90
CA THR A 242 9.09 -1.99 9.67
C THR A 242 9.15 -0.45 9.56
N ARG A 243 8.32 0.28 10.34
CA ARG A 243 8.30 1.76 10.36
C ARG A 243 9.08 2.32 11.54
N GLU A 244 9.61 3.50 11.35
CA GLU A 244 10.51 4.09 12.34
C GLU A 244 9.77 4.83 13.43
N LYS A 245 8.63 5.45 13.11
CA LYS A 245 7.86 6.30 14.04
C LYS A 245 6.36 5.97 13.99
N LEU A 246 5.69 6.11 15.12
CA LEU A 246 4.25 6.00 15.30
C LEU A 246 3.65 7.37 15.59
N LEU A 247 2.93 7.95 14.64
CA LEU A 247 2.17 9.17 14.84
C LEU A 247 0.79 8.81 15.39
N LEU A 248 0.59 9.07 16.68
CA LEU A 248 -0.61 8.65 17.42
C LEU A 248 -1.61 9.78 17.53
N VAL A 249 -2.77 9.66 16.88
CA VAL A 249 -3.86 10.65 16.92
C VAL A 249 -4.74 10.42 18.14
N LEU A 250 -4.72 11.37 19.07
CA LEU A 250 -5.42 11.33 20.33
C LEU A 250 -6.70 12.21 20.30
N SER A 251 -7.84 11.55 20.49
CA SER A 251 -9.17 12.16 20.52
C SER A 251 -10.07 11.49 21.57
N LYS A 252 -11.26 12.05 21.77
CA LYS A 252 -12.31 11.43 22.58
C LYS A 252 -12.69 10.01 22.09
N HIS A 253 -12.44 9.71 20.82
CA HIS A 253 -12.71 8.43 20.21
C HIS A 253 -11.55 7.44 20.37
N SER A 254 -10.33 7.92 20.25
CA SER A 254 -9.13 7.08 20.39
C SER A 254 -8.86 6.69 21.84
N VAL A 255 -9.12 7.57 22.83
CA VAL A 255 -8.83 7.29 24.25
C VAL A 255 -9.71 6.18 24.85
N THR A 256 -10.83 5.84 24.22
CA THR A 256 -11.72 4.73 24.61
C THR A 256 -11.48 3.45 23.79
N SER A 257 -10.59 3.47 22.81
CA SER A 257 -10.29 2.35 21.93
C SER A 257 -9.30 1.38 22.58
N GLU A 258 -9.70 0.12 22.76
CA GLU A 258 -8.77 -0.95 23.19
C GLU A 258 -7.63 -1.14 22.20
N TRP A 259 -7.91 -0.95 20.92
CA TRP A 259 -6.94 -0.97 19.84
C TRP A 259 -5.79 0.03 20.06
N VAL A 260 -6.12 1.30 20.29
CA VAL A 260 -5.12 2.36 20.52
C VAL A 260 -4.26 2.04 21.75
N ARG A 261 -4.86 1.48 22.80
CA ARG A 261 -4.12 1.04 23.99
C ARG A 261 -3.05 0.02 23.65
N ASP A 262 -3.43 -1.02 22.92
CA ASP A 262 -2.52 -2.13 22.58
C ASP A 262 -1.38 -1.67 21.66
N GLU A 263 -1.65 -0.76 20.71
CA GLU A 263 -0.63 -0.15 19.85
C GLU A 263 0.35 0.71 20.66
N VAL A 264 -0.14 1.51 21.59
CA VAL A 264 0.69 2.34 22.46
C VAL A 264 1.62 1.49 23.34
N GLU A 265 1.11 0.44 23.97
CA GLU A 265 1.91 -0.43 24.82
C GLU A 265 3.05 -1.12 24.05
N LYS A 266 2.77 -1.54 22.82
CA LYS A 266 3.75 -2.18 21.95
C LYS A 266 4.76 -1.20 21.39
N ALA A 267 4.33 -0.01 20.97
CA ALA A 267 5.25 1.04 20.53
C ALA A 267 6.23 1.44 21.63
N PHE A 268 5.78 1.48 22.90
CA PHE A 268 6.69 1.69 24.04
C PHE A 268 7.62 0.48 24.31
N ALA A 269 7.23 -0.74 23.96
CA ALA A 269 8.13 -1.87 24.01
C ALA A 269 9.23 -1.77 22.93
N GLU A 270 8.87 -1.42 21.70
CA GLU A 270 9.82 -1.17 20.60
C GLU A 270 10.80 -0.03 20.93
N GLU A 271 10.38 1.03 21.61
CA GLU A 271 11.29 2.10 22.05
C GLU A 271 12.38 1.62 23.00
N ARG A 272 12.03 0.69 23.90
CA ARG A 272 13.03 0.09 24.82
C ARG A 272 14.06 -0.74 24.07
N ASP A 273 13.61 -1.47 23.05
CA ASP A 273 14.47 -2.36 22.27
C ASP A 273 15.37 -1.56 21.31
N ARG A 274 14.82 -0.53 20.68
CA ARG A 274 15.55 0.32 19.71
C ARG A 274 16.38 1.43 20.37
N LYS A 275 16.13 1.77 21.63
CA LYS A 275 16.70 2.93 22.35
C LYS A 275 16.47 4.26 21.62
N ASP A 276 15.36 4.38 20.90
CA ASP A 276 14.96 5.55 20.12
C ASP A 276 13.48 5.86 20.35
N THR A 277 13.10 7.15 20.21
CA THR A 277 11.71 7.58 20.33
C THR A 277 10.89 7.10 19.12
N VAL A 278 9.89 6.27 19.36
CA VAL A 278 8.97 5.73 18.33
C VAL A 278 7.62 6.45 18.35
N VAL A 279 7.09 6.80 19.54
CA VAL A 279 5.74 7.35 19.71
C VAL A 279 5.73 8.88 19.64
N PHE A 280 5.00 9.43 18.65
CA PHE A 280 4.76 10.85 18.43
C PHE A 280 3.28 11.17 18.59
N PRO A 281 2.82 11.53 19.81
CA PRO A 281 1.41 11.78 20.06
C PRO A 281 0.98 13.16 19.59
N VAL A 282 -0.19 13.24 18.94
CA VAL A 282 -0.87 14.48 18.57
C VAL A 282 -2.31 14.46 19.05
N ARG A 283 -2.81 15.55 19.63
CA ARG A 283 -4.18 15.64 20.09
C ARG A 283 -5.03 16.55 19.22
N ILE A 284 -6.27 16.12 18.97
CA ILE A 284 -7.26 16.92 18.23
C ILE A 284 -8.39 17.44 19.14
N ASP A 285 -8.40 17.01 20.40
CA ASP A 285 -9.25 17.51 21.48
C ASP A 285 -8.55 17.35 22.85
N ASP A 286 -9.28 17.60 23.95
CA ASP A 286 -8.72 17.54 25.31
C ASP A 286 -8.98 16.20 26.04
N ALA A 287 -9.49 15.18 25.38
CA ALA A 287 -9.85 13.91 26.02
C ALA A 287 -8.64 13.22 26.67
N ILE A 288 -7.49 13.21 25.99
CA ILE A 288 -6.26 12.62 26.53
C ILE A 288 -5.80 13.28 27.83
N MET A 289 -6.10 14.56 28.04
CA MET A 289 -5.73 15.28 29.25
C MET A 289 -6.62 14.96 30.45
N ARG A 290 -7.81 14.39 30.19
CA ARG A 290 -8.83 14.10 31.21
C ARG A 290 -8.95 12.62 31.54
N THR A 291 -8.56 11.73 30.64
CA THR A 291 -8.66 10.27 30.86
C THR A 291 -7.69 9.79 31.92
N ARG A 292 -8.10 8.78 32.72
CA ARG A 292 -7.32 8.22 33.83
C ARG A 292 -6.74 6.85 33.54
N THR A 293 -6.68 6.44 32.27
CA THR A 293 -6.06 5.16 31.88
C THR A 293 -4.54 5.23 32.03
N ALA A 294 -3.91 4.12 32.44
CA ALA A 294 -2.48 4.05 32.71
C ALA A 294 -1.62 4.44 31.49
N TRP A 295 -2.00 3.98 30.28
CA TRP A 295 -1.28 4.31 29.05
C TRP A 295 -1.34 5.83 28.71
N ALA A 296 -2.52 6.45 28.95
CA ALA A 296 -2.68 7.89 28.69
C ALA A 296 -1.88 8.74 29.69
N GLU A 297 -1.80 8.32 30.94
CA GLU A 297 -0.95 8.94 31.96
C GLU A 297 0.52 8.83 31.57
N LYS A 298 0.97 7.67 31.12
CA LYS A 298 2.31 7.43 30.64
C LYS A 298 2.68 8.39 29.48
N ILE A 299 1.77 8.55 28.50
CA ILE A 299 2.00 9.50 27.40
C ILE A 299 2.14 10.92 27.93
N ARG A 300 1.25 11.39 28.80
CA ARG A 300 1.30 12.75 29.36
C ARG A 300 2.58 13.04 30.14
N ILE A 301 3.11 12.04 30.83
CA ILE A 301 4.34 12.19 31.63
C ILE A 301 5.59 12.12 30.74
N GLN A 302 5.60 11.25 29.74
CA GLN A 302 6.82 10.92 29.01
C GLN A 302 6.94 11.59 27.65
N ARG A 303 5.87 12.23 27.13
CA ARG A 303 5.85 12.78 25.78
C ARG A 303 5.29 14.19 25.71
N HIS A 304 5.91 15.00 24.87
CA HIS A 304 5.30 16.25 24.40
C HIS A 304 4.19 15.89 23.40
N ILE A 305 2.97 16.38 23.63
CA ILE A 305 1.81 16.10 22.80
C ILE A 305 1.59 17.26 21.84
N GLY A 306 1.70 17.00 20.53
CA GLY A 306 1.43 18.00 19.48
C GLY A 306 -0.02 18.48 19.53
N ASP A 307 -0.26 19.78 19.45
CA ASP A 307 -1.58 20.39 19.61
C ASP A 307 -2.25 20.71 18.28
N PHE A 308 -3.21 19.88 17.89
CA PHE A 308 -4.03 20.01 16.68
C PHE A 308 -5.50 20.32 16.98
N ARG A 309 -5.89 20.73 18.18
CA ARG A 309 -7.30 21.03 18.53
C ARG A 309 -7.96 22.03 17.59
N ASN A 310 -7.22 22.95 17.04
CA ASN A 310 -7.67 23.93 16.06
C ASN A 310 -7.36 23.54 14.60
N TRP A 311 -7.26 22.27 14.28
CA TRP A 311 -6.83 21.79 12.97
C TRP A 311 -7.70 22.27 11.79
N LYS A 312 -8.97 22.63 12.05
CA LYS A 312 -9.86 23.22 11.04
C LYS A 312 -9.47 24.67 10.68
N LYS A 313 -8.72 25.38 11.54
CA LYS A 313 -8.23 26.74 11.31
C LYS A 313 -6.89 26.69 10.59
N GLY A 314 -6.81 27.24 9.35
CA GLY A 314 -5.65 27.09 8.46
C GLY A 314 -4.33 27.44 9.11
N ARG A 315 -4.21 28.64 9.76
CA ARG A 315 -2.95 29.11 10.38
C ARG A 315 -2.52 28.24 11.57
N ALA A 316 -3.48 27.81 12.41
CA ALA A 316 -3.18 26.97 13.58
C ALA A 316 -2.69 25.60 13.16
N TYR A 317 -3.35 25.01 12.15
CA TYR A 317 -2.94 23.73 11.57
C TYR A 317 -1.54 23.82 10.94
N HIS A 318 -1.28 24.86 10.14
CA HIS A 318 0.02 25.06 9.49
C HIS A 318 1.18 25.14 10.51
N ASN A 319 0.97 25.86 11.62
CA ASN A 319 1.98 25.93 12.67
C ASN A 319 2.21 24.58 13.38
N ALA A 320 1.13 23.79 13.58
CA ALA A 320 1.23 22.50 14.23
C ALA A 320 1.92 21.45 13.34
N ILE A 321 1.59 21.42 12.04
CA ILE A 321 2.22 20.45 11.11
C ILE A 321 3.70 20.77 10.87
N LYS A 322 4.08 22.06 10.87
CA LYS A 322 5.49 22.45 10.76
C LYS A 322 6.34 21.81 11.85
N LYS A 323 5.85 21.77 13.10
CA LYS A 323 6.54 21.07 14.19
C LYS A 323 6.68 19.58 13.95
N ILE A 324 5.64 18.92 13.39
CA ILE A 324 5.76 17.49 13.03
C ILE A 324 6.87 17.28 12.00
N PHE A 325 7.00 18.14 10.99
CA PHE A 325 8.09 18.04 10.04
C PHE A 325 9.46 18.20 10.70
N GLU A 326 9.59 19.14 11.64
CA GLU A 326 10.82 19.34 12.43
C GLU A 326 11.14 18.09 13.26
N ASP A 327 10.13 17.52 13.95
CA ASP A 327 10.29 16.35 14.83
C ASP A 327 10.53 15.04 14.07
N LEU A 328 10.02 14.92 12.84
CA LEU A 328 10.22 13.75 11.97
C LEU A 328 11.47 13.86 11.09
N ARG A 329 12.15 15.03 11.09
CA ARG A 329 13.40 15.18 10.35
C ARG A 329 14.51 14.39 11.04
N ARG A 330 15.29 13.66 10.25
CA ARG A 330 16.49 12.97 10.76
C ARG A 330 17.53 14.00 11.13
N SER A 331 18.18 13.81 12.27
CA SER A 331 19.39 14.54 12.59
C SER A 331 20.48 14.11 11.60
N ALA A 332 21.11 15.09 10.95
CA ALA A 332 22.21 14.85 10.03
C ALA A 332 23.42 14.21 10.75
#